data_94d2f744b92d8c75d97a110f40a7c3c5
#
_entry.id   94d2f744b92d8c75d97a110f40a7c3c5
#
_cell.length_a   1.000
_cell.length_b   1.000
_cell.length_c   1.000
_cell.angle_alpha   90.00
_cell.angle_beta   90.00
_cell.angle_gamma   90.00
#
_symmetry.space_group_name_H-M   'P 1'
#
loop_
_entity.id
_entity.type
_entity.pdbx_description
1 polymer ?
#
loop_
_entity_poly.entity_id
_entity_poly.type
_entity_poly.pdbx_seq_one_letter_code
_entity_poly.pdbx_strand_id
1 'polypeptide(L)'
;RETSDSLPSAESVRLQVTTEKNAGKTAPKPTVAAVTSTSVTLNAVSGCEYRVGNGAWQTSPLFEVLSPATSYVFYQRYAETSSAFAGGSSAGTSVTTDKKSGKTAPAPTLKSASADTVILNAYTGMEYRRAGGTWQSSATFTGLSPNTAYTFYQRYAETADSYAGAESPAFT
;
A
#
# COMPACT_ATOMS: atom_id res chain seq x y z
N ARG A 1 -87.65 -21.36 30.14
CA ARG A 1 -86.20 -21.50 30.42
C ARG A 1 -85.43 -21.44 29.08
N GLU A 2 -84.94 -20.27 28.77
CA GLU A 2 -84.01 -20.09 27.63
C GLU A 2 -82.63 -20.38 28.13
N THR A 3 -81.98 -21.35 27.60
CA THR A 3 -80.51 -21.60 27.71
C THR A 3 -79.87 -20.86 26.57
N SER A 4 -79.32 -19.70 26.87
CA SER A 4 -78.43 -19.00 25.93
C SER A 4 -77.10 -19.75 25.80
N ASP A 5 -77.00 -20.56 24.74
CA ASP A 5 -75.78 -21.21 24.37
C ASP A 5 -75.03 -20.28 23.42
N SER A 6 -74.31 -19.31 24.01
CA SER A 6 -73.42 -18.43 23.22
C SER A 6 -72.16 -19.19 22.86
N LEU A 7 -72.01 -19.54 21.62
CA LEU A 7 -70.78 -20.09 21.07
C LEU A 7 -69.62 -19.09 21.28
N PRO A 8 -68.45 -19.55 21.71
CA PRO A 8 -67.29 -18.68 21.85
C PRO A 8 -66.99 -18.05 20.50
N SER A 9 -66.78 -16.72 20.51
CA SER A 9 -66.34 -15.99 19.33
C SER A 9 -65.01 -16.54 18.85
N ALA A 10 -64.90 -16.84 17.56
CA ALA A 10 -63.62 -17.23 16.94
C ALA A 10 -62.58 -16.13 17.16
N GLU A 11 -61.39 -16.50 17.63
CA GLU A 11 -60.29 -15.56 17.77
C GLU A 11 -59.98 -14.93 16.37
N SER A 12 -59.75 -13.62 16.35
CA SER A 12 -59.35 -12.92 15.13
C SER A 12 -57.96 -13.39 14.69
N VAL A 13 -57.77 -13.49 13.39
CA VAL A 13 -56.44 -13.81 12.81
C VAL A 13 -55.46 -12.74 13.26
N ARG A 14 -54.36 -13.16 13.87
CA ARG A 14 -53.31 -12.25 14.32
C ARG A 14 -52.66 -11.59 13.11
N LEU A 15 -52.74 -10.26 13.00
CA LEU A 15 -52.00 -9.48 12.00
C LEU A 15 -50.55 -9.30 12.49
N GLN A 16 -49.58 -9.84 11.73
CA GLN A 16 -48.14 -9.64 11.98
C GLN A 16 -47.65 -8.59 10.99
N VAL A 17 -47.11 -7.52 11.52
CA VAL A 17 -46.53 -6.41 10.73
C VAL A 17 -45.08 -6.25 11.13
N THR A 18 -44.18 -6.21 10.13
CA THR A 18 -42.77 -5.91 10.34
C THR A 18 -42.49 -4.50 9.82
N THR A 19 -41.85 -3.67 10.66
CA THR A 19 -41.45 -2.32 10.27
C THR A 19 -40.23 -2.39 9.36
N GLU A 20 -40.07 -1.37 8.52
CA GLU A 20 -38.91 -1.23 7.65
C GLU A 20 -37.63 -0.88 8.44
N LYS A 21 -36.45 -1.10 7.83
CA LYS A 21 -35.18 -0.67 8.38
C LYS A 21 -35.05 0.86 8.31
N ASN A 22 -34.32 1.42 9.27
CA ASN A 22 -33.92 2.81 9.24
C ASN A 22 -32.96 3.11 8.05
N ALA A 23 -32.97 4.35 7.58
CA ALA A 23 -31.98 4.82 6.62
C ALA A 23 -30.55 4.71 7.20
N GLY A 24 -29.59 4.32 6.35
CA GLY A 24 -28.18 4.23 6.74
C GLY A 24 -27.58 5.60 7.04
N LYS A 25 -26.71 5.66 8.06
CA LYS A 25 -25.99 6.89 8.44
C LYS A 25 -24.80 7.10 7.52
N THR A 26 -24.45 8.37 7.23
CA THR A 26 -23.21 8.71 6.53
C THR A 26 -22.01 8.55 7.48
N ALA A 27 -20.98 7.83 7.05
CA ALA A 27 -19.74 7.69 7.79
C ALA A 27 -18.81 8.91 7.57
N PRO A 28 -17.93 9.25 8.52
CA PRO A 28 -16.93 10.28 8.33
C PRO A 28 -15.94 9.85 7.22
N LYS A 29 -15.13 10.79 6.72
CA LYS A 29 -14.01 10.50 5.82
C LYS A 29 -12.99 9.60 6.54
N PRO A 30 -12.46 8.51 5.91
CA PRO A 30 -11.48 7.66 6.55
C PRO A 30 -10.16 8.41 6.82
N THR A 31 -9.52 8.07 7.93
CA THR A 31 -8.18 8.55 8.28
C THR A 31 -7.19 7.39 8.25
N VAL A 32 -5.92 7.70 8.02
CA VAL A 32 -4.85 6.70 7.82
C VAL A 32 -4.15 6.42 9.15
N ALA A 33 -3.96 5.16 9.48
CA ALA A 33 -3.17 4.69 10.63
C ALA A 33 -1.74 4.35 10.24
N ALA A 34 -1.54 3.67 9.09
CA ALA A 34 -0.20 3.28 8.62
C ALA A 34 -0.17 3.12 7.09
N VAL A 35 1.01 3.34 6.52
CA VAL A 35 1.32 3.13 5.09
C VAL A 35 2.62 2.36 4.99
N THR A 36 2.69 1.43 4.05
CA THR A 36 3.91 0.72 3.63
C THR A 36 4.01 0.73 2.12
N SER A 37 5.00 0.06 1.56
CA SER A 37 5.12 -0.09 0.10
C SER A 37 4.04 -1.00 -0.51
N THR A 38 3.33 -1.81 0.27
CA THR A 38 2.36 -2.78 -0.24
C THR A 38 1.06 -2.84 0.54
N SER A 39 0.89 -1.96 1.54
CA SER A 39 -0.32 -1.93 2.35
C SER A 39 -0.68 -0.52 2.83
N VAL A 40 -1.96 -0.33 3.08
CA VAL A 40 -2.51 0.84 3.80
C VAL A 40 -3.45 0.34 4.87
N THR A 41 -3.28 0.85 6.09
CA THR A 41 -4.20 0.61 7.21
C THR A 41 -4.93 1.90 7.54
N LEU A 42 -6.26 1.86 7.57
CA LEU A 42 -7.09 2.96 8.01
C LEU A 42 -7.34 2.86 9.52
N ASN A 43 -7.67 3.99 10.16
CA ASN A 43 -8.16 3.97 11.52
C ASN A 43 -9.54 3.31 11.56
N ALA A 44 -9.67 2.27 12.38
CA ALA A 44 -10.91 1.53 12.52
C ALA A 44 -12.01 2.39 13.17
N VAL A 45 -13.20 2.39 12.57
CA VAL A 45 -14.42 3.00 13.11
C VAL A 45 -15.44 1.89 13.37
N SER A 46 -15.95 1.82 14.60
CA SER A 46 -16.91 0.78 14.97
C SER A 46 -18.14 0.78 14.06
N GLY A 47 -18.52 -0.40 13.58
CA GLY A 47 -19.65 -0.59 12.68
C GLY A 47 -19.43 -0.15 11.24
N CYS A 48 -18.21 0.23 10.86
CA CYS A 48 -17.87 0.58 9.48
C CYS A 48 -17.27 -0.60 8.71
N GLU A 49 -17.45 -0.53 7.41
CA GLU A 49 -16.73 -1.32 6.39
C GLU A 49 -16.02 -0.38 5.42
N TYR A 50 -15.00 -0.88 4.76
CA TYR A 50 -14.00 -0.12 4.02
C TYR A 50 -13.85 -0.65 2.60
N ARG A 51 -13.46 0.21 1.65
CA ARG A 51 -13.06 -0.21 0.31
C ARG A 51 -11.99 0.70 -0.28
N VAL A 52 -11.25 0.18 -1.25
CA VAL A 52 -10.35 0.94 -2.11
C VAL A 52 -10.99 1.11 -3.49
N GLY A 53 -11.00 2.33 -4.00
CA GLY A 53 -11.62 2.65 -5.30
C GLY A 53 -13.07 2.18 -5.40
N ASN A 54 -13.37 1.42 -6.45
CA ASN A 54 -14.67 0.80 -6.68
C ASN A 54 -14.71 -0.69 -6.29
N GLY A 55 -13.74 -1.14 -5.48
CA GLY A 55 -13.69 -2.52 -5.00
C GLY A 55 -14.84 -2.91 -4.06
N ALA A 56 -14.88 -4.18 -3.68
CA ALA A 56 -15.85 -4.68 -2.71
C ALA A 56 -15.63 -4.06 -1.32
N TRP A 57 -16.72 -3.95 -0.54
CA TRP A 57 -16.67 -3.56 0.84
C TRP A 57 -16.14 -4.71 1.72
N GLN A 58 -15.27 -4.41 2.67
CA GLN A 58 -14.70 -5.33 3.64
C GLN A 58 -14.76 -4.75 5.06
N THR A 59 -14.81 -5.60 6.06
CA THR A 59 -14.83 -5.19 7.48
C THR A 59 -13.45 -4.81 8.01
N SER A 60 -12.38 -5.36 7.42
CA SER A 60 -11.00 -5.02 7.78
C SER A 60 -10.63 -3.63 7.27
N PRO A 61 -10.03 -2.76 8.10
CA PRO A 61 -9.45 -1.50 7.65
C PRO A 61 -8.08 -1.65 6.98
N LEU A 62 -7.52 -2.87 6.92
CA LEU A 62 -6.25 -3.19 6.29
C LEU A 62 -6.44 -3.56 4.81
N PHE A 63 -5.66 -2.93 3.95
CA PHE A 63 -5.55 -3.23 2.52
C PHE A 63 -4.12 -3.66 2.21
N GLU A 64 -3.97 -4.85 1.65
CA GLU A 64 -2.69 -5.48 1.32
C GLU A 64 -2.56 -5.70 -0.19
N VAL A 65 -1.38 -6.15 -0.61
CA VAL A 65 -1.06 -6.47 -2.02
C VAL A 65 -1.24 -5.26 -2.94
N LEU A 66 -1.02 -4.05 -2.40
CA LEU A 66 -1.01 -2.82 -3.18
C LEU A 66 0.32 -2.67 -3.93
N SER A 67 0.31 -1.93 -5.04
CA SER A 67 1.53 -1.58 -5.76
C SER A 67 2.28 -0.45 -5.04
N PRO A 68 3.62 -0.48 -4.99
CA PRO A 68 4.43 0.59 -4.40
C PRO A 68 4.31 1.91 -5.15
N ALA A 69 4.60 3.00 -4.49
CA ALA A 69 4.59 4.37 -5.04
C ALA A 69 3.32 4.69 -5.84
N THR A 70 2.18 4.09 -5.47
CA THR A 70 0.92 4.17 -6.20
C THR A 70 -0.15 4.83 -5.34
N SER A 71 -0.91 5.76 -5.94
CA SER A 71 -2.00 6.45 -5.24
C SER A 71 -3.30 5.66 -5.33
N TYR A 72 -3.96 5.52 -4.18
CA TYR A 72 -5.25 4.86 -4.00
C TYR A 72 -6.23 5.77 -3.30
N VAL A 73 -7.52 5.61 -3.56
CA VAL A 73 -8.58 6.34 -2.83
C VAL A 73 -9.38 5.35 -2.00
N PHE A 74 -9.46 5.62 -0.71
CA PHE A 74 -10.15 4.78 0.26
C PHE A 74 -11.44 5.43 0.71
N TYR A 75 -12.47 4.61 0.95
CA TYR A 75 -13.78 5.00 1.42
C TYR A 75 -14.19 4.13 2.59
N GLN A 76 -15.10 4.64 3.41
CA GLN A 76 -15.77 3.87 4.45
C GLN A 76 -17.28 4.18 4.46
N ARG A 77 -18.08 3.28 5.02
CA ARG A 77 -19.49 3.47 5.29
C ARG A 77 -19.89 2.66 6.52
N TYR A 78 -20.96 3.02 7.17
CA TYR A 78 -21.56 2.13 8.16
C TYR A 78 -22.13 0.90 7.46
N ALA A 79 -21.82 -0.27 7.99
CA ALA A 79 -22.33 -1.54 7.48
C ALA A 79 -23.85 -1.66 7.73
N GLU A 80 -24.51 -2.50 6.94
CA GLU A 80 -25.91 -2.83 7.15
C GLU A 80 -26.09 -3.62 8.45
N THR A 81 -27.18 -3.38 9.16
CA THR A 81 -27.57 -4.09 10.38
C THR A 81 -28.99 -4.66 10.24
N SER A 82 -29.45 -5.38 11.25
CA SER A 82 -30.84 -5.85 11.30
C SER A 82 -31.86 -4.70 11.32
N SER A 83 -31.48 -3.54 11.84
CA SER A 83 -32.38 -2.38 12.06
C SER A 83 -32.09 -1.18 11.14
N ALA A 84 -31.02 -1.19 10.34
CA ALA A 84 -30.66 -0.09 9.45
C ALA A 84 -30.02 -0.59 8.17
N PHE A 85 -30.31 0.06 7.05
CA PHE A 85 -29.60 -0.14 5.79
C PHE A 85 -28.14 0.33 5.87
N ALA A 86 -27.28 -0.17 4.98
CA ALA A 86 -25.93 0.33 4.86
C ALA A 86 -25.92 1.83 4.58
N GLY A 87 -24.96 2.53 5.15
CA GLY A 87 -24.74 3.95 4.90
C GLY A 87 -24.23 4.22 3.47
N GLY A 88 -24.39 5.46 3.02
CA GLY A 88 -23.73 5.93 1.80
C GLY A 88 -22.21 5.93 1.96
N SER A 89 -21.48 5.83 0.84
CA SER A 89 -20.02 5.96 0.82
C SER A 89 -19.59 7.33 1.35
N SER A 90 -18.58 7.38 2.22
CA SER A 90 -17.98 8.63 2.69
C SER A 90 -17.29 9.39 1.55
N ALA A 91 -16.83 10.62 1.84
CA ALA A 91 -15.79 11.26 1.04
C ALA A 91 -14.51 10.39 1.03
N GLY A 92 -13.80 10.38 -0.10
CA GLY A 92 -12.60 9.56 -0.27
C GLY A 92 -11.35 10.17 0.37
N THR A 93 -10.44 9.33 0.85
CA THR A 93 -9.08 9.69 1.29
C THR A 93 -8.08 9.15 0.28
N SER A 94 -7.31 10.04 -0.36
CA SER A 94 -6.22 9.66 -1.24
C SER A 94 -4.96 9.37 -0.42
N VAL A 95 -4.30 8.26 -0.70
CA VAL A 95 -3.07 7.80 -0.05
C VAL A 95 -2.14 7.22 -1.10
N THR A 96 -0.86 7.60 -1.06
CA THR A 96 0.17 6.99 -1.90
C THR A 96 0.98 6.02 -1.05
N THR A 97 1.13 4.78 -1.50
CA THR A 97 2.00 3.77 -0.87
C THR A 97 3.47 4.19 -0.97
N ASP A 98 4.28 3.76 -0.01
CA ASP A 98 5.72 4.02 -0.02
C ASP A 98 6.42 3.33 -1.21
N LYS A 99 7.62 3.78 -1.54
CA LYS A 99 8.54 3.03 -2.39
C LYS A 99 9.04 1.79 -1.65
N LYS A 100 9.38 0.72 -2.39
CA LYS A 100 10.11 -0.43 -1.83
C LYS A 100 11.49 0.01 -1.36
N SER A 101 12.02 -0.65 -0.35
CA SER A 101 13.43 -0.53 0.01
C SER A 101 14.33 -0.99 -1.14
N GLY A 102 15.43 -0.28 -1.37
CA GLY A 102 16.40 -0.64 -2.38
C GLY A 102 17.09 -1.98 -2.07
N LYS A 103 17.43 -2.74 -3.11
CA LYS A 103 18.15 -4.01 -2.97
C LYS A 103 19.62 -3.75 -2.65
N THR A 104 20.24 -4.63 -1.86
CA THR A 104 21.70 -4.63 -1.64
C THR A 104 22.40 -5.18 -2.87
N ALA A 105 23.42 -4.47 -3.37
CA ALA A 105 24.26 -4.89 -4.48
C ALA A 105 25.50 -5.68 -3.99
N PRO A 106 26.00 -6.66 -4.76
CA PRO A 106 27.32 -7.26 -4.49
C PRO A 106 28.44 -6.22 -4.73
N ALA A 107 29.66 -6.51 -4.29
CA ALA A 107 30.81 -5.69 -4.65
C ALA A 107 30.98 -5.61 -6.17
N PRO A 108 31.42 -4.46 -6.73
CA PRO A 108 31.74 -4.38 -8.14
C PRO A 108 32.94 -5.29 -8.49
N THR A 109 33.03 -5.66 -9.76
CA THR A 109 34.15 -6.47 -10.30
C THR A 109 34.84 -5.73 -11.43
N LEU A 110 36.14 -5.91 -11.52
CA LEU A 110 36.97 -5.31 -12.57
C LEU A 110 36.68 -5.94 -13.92
N LYS A 111 36.51 -5.12 -14.95
CA LYS A 111 36.52 -5.53 -16.34
C LYS A 111 37.92 -5.30 -16.98
N SER A 112 38.46 -4.09 -16.79
CA SER A 112 39.80 -3.73 -17.26
C SER A 112 40.35 -2.49 -16.56
N ALA A 113 41.67 -2.33 -16.56
CA ALA A 113 42.34 -1.13 -16.08
C ALA A 113 43.49 -0.74 -17.04
N SER A 114 43.75 0.57 -17.14
CA SER A 114 44.90 1.16 -17.82
C SER A 114 45.59 2.15 -16.86
N ALA A 115 46.53 2.95 -17.37
CA ALA A 115 47.27 3.92 -16.56
C ALA A 115 46.37 5.00 -15.94
N ASP A 116 45.27 5.36 -16.57
CA ASP A 116 44.41 6.48 -16.22
C ASP A 116 42.90 6.13 -16.19
N THR A 117 42.56 4.87 -16.45
CA THR A 117 41.17 4.45 -16.61
C THR A 117 40.94 3.10 -15.93
N VAL A 118 39.82 3.02 -15.16
CA VAL A 118 39.29 1.76 -14.63
C VAL A 118 37.89 1.55 -15.20
N ILE A 119 37.61 0.34 -15.70
CA ILE A 119 36.31 -0.09 -16.18
C ILE A 119 35.85 -1.27 -15.32
N LEU A 120 34.70 -1.11 -14.66
CA LEU A 120 34.02 -2.18 -13.93
C LEU A 120 33.09 -2.95 -14.86
N ASN A 121 32.69 -4.16 -14.46
CA ASN A 121 31.63 -4.88 -15.13
C ASN A 121 30.31 -4.14 -14.93
N ALA A 122 29.67 -3.73 -16.03
CA ALA A 122 28.41 -2.99 -16.00
C ALA A 122 27.21 -3.95 -15.92
N TYR A 123 26.24 -3.62 -15.08
CA TYR A 123 24.98 -4.34 -14.92
C TYR A 123 23.80 -3.37 -15.09
N THR A 124 22.74 -3.83 -15.71
CA THR A 124 21.51 -3.05 -15.89
C THR A 124 20.94 -2.62 -14.56
N GLY A 125 20.57 -1.34 -14.45
CA GLY A 125 19.95 -0.77 -13.23
C GLY A 125 20.92 -0.50 -12.10
N MET A 126 22.25 -0.54 -12.36
CA MET A 126 23.27 -0.18 -11.39
C MET A 126 23.81 1.22 -11.60
N GLU A 127 24.24 1.83 -10.50
CA GLU A 127 25.08 3.02 -10.44
C GLU A 127 26.41 2.68 -9.77
N TYR A 128 27.45 3.40 -10.14
CA TYR A 128 28.82 3.18 -9.73
C TYR A 128 29.41 4.47 -9.17
N ARG A 129 30.31 4.35 -8.22
CA ARG A 129 31.12 5.50 -7.76
C ARG A 129 32.51 5.08 -7.33
N ARG A 130 33.46 5.98 -7.45
CA ARG A 130 34.73 5.93 -6.73
C ARG A 130 34.52 6.47 -5.31
N ALA A 131 35.28 6.01 -4.33
CA ALA A 131 35.26 6.53 -2.99
C ALA A 131 35.39 8.06 -2.99
N GLY A 132 34.50 8.75 -2.26
CA GLY A 132 34.42 10.20 -2.21
C GLY A 132 33.83 10.87 -3.45
N GLY A 133 33.46 10.12 -4.49
CA GLY A 133 32.81 10.65 -5.70
C GLY A 133 31.30 10.55 -5.68
N THR A 134 30.66 11.09 -6.72
CA THR A 134 29.22 11.01 -6.94
C THR A 134 28.82 9.71 -7.65
N TRP A 135 27.57 9.28 -7.47
CA TRP A 135 27.00 8.15 -8.21
C TRP A 135 26.79 8.49 -9.67
N GLN A 136 27.14 7.57 -10.57
CA GLN A 136 26.98 7.67 -12.03
C GLN A 136 26.49 6.35 -12.61
N SER A 137 25.80 6.38 -13.72
CA SER A 137 25.35 5.16 -14.44
C SER A 137 26.48 4.46 -15.21
N SER A 138 27.54 5.21 -15.56
CA SER A 138 28.72 4.65 -16.24
C SER A 138 29.58 3.85 -15.27
N ALA A 139 29.98 2.65 -15.68
CA ALA A 139 30.94 1.82 -14.95
C ALA A 139 32.42 2.16 -15.31
N THR A 140 32.66 3.23 -16.10
CA THR A 140 33.98 3.68 -16.54
C THR A 140 34.41 4.91 -15.77
N PHE A 141 35.63 4.88 -15.24
CA PHE A 141 36.26 5.96 -14.48
C PHE A 141 37.56 6.34 -15.19
N THR A 142 37.66 7.58 -15.66
CA THR A 142 38.81 8.12 -16.40
C THR A 142 39.51 9.22 -15.61
N GLY A 143 40.70 9.65 -16.05
CA GLY A 143 41.48 10.70 -15.41
C GLY A 143 42.04 10.29 -14.06
N LEU A 144 42.32 9.01 -13.88
CA LEU A 144 42.93 8.48 -12.68
C LEU A 144 44.46 8.66 -12.73
N SER A 145 45.08 8.77 -11.57
CA SER A 145 46.56 8.82 -11.50
C SER A 145 47.13 7.41 -11.66
N PRO A 146 48.20 7.25 -12.44
CA PRO A 146 48.90 5.97 -12.58
C PRO A 146 49.46 5.46 -11.23
N ASN A 147 49.54 4.15 -11.10
CA ASN A 147 50.13 3.46 -9.94
C ASN A 147 49.46 3.91 -8.60
N THR A 148 48.16 4.17 -8.62
CA THR A 148 47.39 4.64 -7.48
C THR A 148 46.22 3.69 -7.21
N ALA A 149 46.04 3.25 -5.96
CA ALA A 149 44.90 2.43 -5.57
C ALA A 149 43.62 3.28 -5.43
N TYR A 150 42.54 2.78 -6.00
CA TYR A 150 41.22 3.41 -5.91
C TYR A 150 40.17 2.39 -5.46
N THR A 151 39.24 2.86 -4.61
CA THR A 151 38.14 2.05 -4.11
C THR A 151 36.87 2.41 -4.85
N PHE A 152 36.12 1.39 -5.30
CA PHE A 152 34.89 1.53 -6.05
C PHE A 152 33.73 0.82 -5.35
N TYR A 153 32.53 1.35 -5.58
CA TYR A 153 31.28 0.84 -5.07
C TYR A 153 30.23 0.83 -6.17
N GLN A 154 29.23 0.00 -5.99
CA GLN A 154 28.02 0.00 -6.82
C GLN A 154 26.76 -0.09 -5.96
N ARG A 155 25.63 0.27 -6.52
CA ARG A 155 24.31 0.09 -5.92
C ARG A 155 23.25 -0.06 -7.00
N TYR A 156 22.10 -0.62 -6.66
CA TYR A 156 20.94 -0.49 -7.54
C TYR A 156 20.50 0.97 -7.58
N ALA A 157 20.25 1.49 -8.78
CA ALA A 157 19.73 2.84 -8.97
C ALA A 157 18.29 2.95 -8.43
N GLU A 158 17.89 4.15 -8.05
CA GLU A 158 16.51 4.45 -7.72
C GLU A 158 15.61 4.29 -8.94
N THR A 159 14.39 3.77 -8.72
CA THR A 159 13.35 3.64 -9.75
C THR A 159 12.06 4.38 -9.32
N ALA A 160 11.03 4.32 -10.14
CA ALA A 160 9.74 4.91 -9.80
C ALA A 160 9.13 4.29 -8.54
N ASP A 161 9.30 2.97 -8.33
CA ASP A 161 8.67 2.18 -7.28
C ASP A 161 9.63 1.68 -6.18
N SER A 162 10.94 1.98 -6.28
CA SER A 162 11.97 1.54 -5.34
C SER A 162 13.00 2.64 -5.05
N TYR A 163 13.39 2.80 -3.80
CA TYR A 163 14.55 3.61 -3.43
C TYR A 163 15.85 3.03 -3.97
N ALA A 164 16.88 3.87 -4.09
CA ALA A 164 18.22 3.38 -4.39
C ALA A 164 18.67 2.34 -3.35
N GLY A 165 19.44 1.36 -3.81
CA GLY A 165 20.05 0.36 -2.94
C GLY A 165 21.09 0.96 -2.01
N ALA A 166 21.37 0.27 -0.92
CA ALA A 166 22.54 0.58 -0.09
C ALA A 166 23.84 0.38 -0.93
N GLU A 167 24.87 1.11 -0.54
CA GLU A 167 26.22 0.93 -1.10
C GLU A 167 26.71 -0.52 -0.91
N SER A 168 27.28 -1.09 -1.94
CA SER A 168 27.89 -2.41 -1.90
C SER A 168 29.10 -2.48 -0.98
N PRO A 169 29.60 -3.69 -0.66
CA PRO A 169 30.97 -3.84 -0.20
C PRO A 169 31.97 -3.22 -1.20
N ALA A 170 33.11 -2.76 -0.69
CA ALA A 170 34.16 -2.14 -1.49
C ALA A 170 34.85 -3.14 -2.44
N PHE A 171 35.30 -2.63 -3.58
CA PHE A 171 36.31 -3.24 -4.45
C PHE A 171 37.52 -2.28 -4.54
N THR A 172 38.73 -2.77 -4.24
CA THR A 172 39.97 -1.99 -4.28
C THR A 172 40.96 -2.63 -5.19
#